data_5c470a201fbc4f5252d30e31fd7903d8
#
_entry.id   5c470a201fbc4f5252d30e31fd7903d8
#
_cell.length_a   1.000
_cell.length_b   1.000
_cell.length_c   1.000
_cell.angle_alpha   90.00
_cell.angle_beta   90.00
_cell.angle_gamma   90.00
#
_symmetry.space_group_name_H-M   'P 1'
#
loop_
_entity.id
_entity.type
_entity.pdbx_description
1 polymer ?
#
loop_
_entity_poly.entity_id
_entity_poly.type
_entity_poly.pdbx_seq_one_letter_code
_entity_poly.pdbx_strand_id
1 'polypeptide(L)'
;IEDNKWIHTGDAIDTAFLALGLKASVKNKAKLVYRIAYEPVLKYSAVFFEENGKVYVTVKGAPEKILDFCEYMNINGKVEMLDKSRILRQNENLANEGYRVIGVARLKEKEIKNMQEYKEEDIKGLTFLGLVGFIDPIREGVPEAVDMCRKAGIKTIMITGDQKNTAEAIGKKLNINKIYSRVTPMEKLEIVNNLKASDEFVAV
;
A
#
# COMPACT_ATOMS: atom_id res chain seq x y z
N ILE A 1 19.69 6.36 11.93
CA ILE A 1 19.68 5.17 12.80
C ILE A 1 20.10 5.69 14.16
N GLU A 2 19.19 5.67 15.13
CA GLU A 2 19.49 5.96 16.53
C GLU A 2 19.39 4.65 17.31
N ASP A 3 20.36 4.36 18.13
CA ASP A 3 20.43 3.14 18.98
C ASP A 3 20.19 1.81 18.22
N ASN A 4 20.73 1.66 17.02
CA ASN A 4 20.50 0.51 16.12
C ASN A 4 19.05 0.31 15.68
N LYS A 5 18.18 1.28 15.90
CA LYS A 5 16.78 1.26 15.41
C LYS A 5 16.61 2.18 14.21
N TRP A 6 15.85 1.71 13.24
CA TRP A 6 15.43 2.54 12.13
C TRP A 6 14.37 3.53 12.62
N ILE A 7 14.71 4.82 12.63
CA ILE A 7 13.74 5.89 12.88
C ILE A 7 13.36 6.49 11.52
N HIS A 8 12.09 6.63 11.28
CA HIS A 8 11.57 7.23 10.07
C HIS A 8 10.54 8.31 10.39
N THR A 9 10.49 9.32 9.55
CA THR A 9 9.45 10.35 9.53
C THR A 9 8.82 10.39 8.14
N GLY A 10 7.50 10.45 8.05
CA GLY A 10 6.78 10.51 6.79
C GLY A 10 5.71 9.41 6.64
N ASP A 11 5.16 9.29 5.43
CA ASP A 11 4.16 8.28 5.10
C ASP A 11 4.74 6.86 5.17
N ALA A 12 3.96 5.94 5.74
CA ALA A 12 4.40 4.55 5.95
C ALA A 12 4.74 3.83 4.63
N ILE A 13 4.02 4.12 3.55
CA ILE A 13 4.28 3.52 2.24
C ILE A 13 5.58 4.05 1.65
N ASP A 14 5.85 5.35 1.76
CA ASP A 14 7.10 5.94 1.28
C ASP A 14 8.30 5.38 2.03
N THR A 15 8.17 5.22 3.34
CA THR A 15 9.17 4.58 4.19
C THR A 15 9.42 3.13 3.81
N ALA A 16 8.36 2.37 3.51
CA ALA A 16 8.47 0.98 3.10
C ALA A 16 9.14 0.84 1.72
N PHE A 17 8.88 1.75 0.77
CA PHE A 17 9.62 1.80 -0.51
C PHE A 17 11.10 2.12 -0.30
N LEU A 18 11.42 3.05 0.60
CA LEU A 18 12.82 3.36 0.94
C LEU A 18 13.52 2.13 1.54
N ALA A 19 12.86 1.45 2.47
CA ALA A 19 13.40 0.22 3.07
C ALA A 19 13.62 -0.89 2.03
N LEU A 20 12.69 -1.04 1.07
CA LEU A 20 12.83 -1.98 -0.06
C LEU A 20 14.06 -1.63 -0.91
N GLY A 21 14.24 -0.35 -1.26
CA GLY A 21 15.41 0.11 -2.01
C GLY A 21 16.73 -0.15 -1.28
N LEU A 22 16.78 0.09 0.03
CA LEU A 22 17.96 -0.18 0.86
C LEU A 22 18.26 -1.68 0.94
N LYS A 23 17.25 -2.53 1.14
CA LYS A 23 17.41 -4.00 1.10
C LYS A 23 17.93 -4.50 -0.24
N ALA A 24 17.53 -3.87 -1.32
CA ALA A 24 18.01 -4.18 -2.68
C ALA A 24 19.37 -3.52 -3.00
N SER A 25 20.00 -2.83 -2.03
CA SER A 25 21.27 -2.11 -2.21
C SER A 25 21.24 -1.09 -3.34
N VAL A 26 20.08 -0.52 -3.61
CA VAL A 26 19.91 0.52 -4.63
C VAL A 26 20.53 1.83 -4.14
N LYS A 27 21.52 2.34 -4.91
CA LYS A 27 22.11 3.66 -4.67
C LYS A 27 21.40 4.66 -5.57
N ASN A 28 20.68 5.60 -4.96
CA ASN A 28 20.06 6.70 -5.70
C ASN A 28 21.12 7.75 -6.06
N LYS A 29 21.32 7.96 -7.36
CA LYS A 29 22.19 9.02 -7.90
C LYS A 29 21.40 10.04 -8.73
N ALA A 30 20.09 9.88 -8.84
CA ALA A 30 19.26 10.73 -9.65
C ALA A 30 19.00 12.07 -8.95
N LYS A 31 19.07 13.16 -9.70
CA LYS A 31 18.75 14.50 -9.20
C LYS A 31 17.25 14.75 -9.30
N LEU A 32 16.61 15.07 -8.19
CA LEU A 32 15.21 15.45 -8.18
C LEU A 32 15.00 16.75 -8.97
N VAL A 33 14.06 16.74 -9.91
CA VAL A 33 13.66 17.90 -10.72
C VAL A 33 12.32 18.44 -10.24
N TYR A 34 11.30 17.58 -10.12
CA TYR A 34 9.95 17.98 -9.71
C TYR A 34 9.22 16.83 -9.04
N ARG A 35 8.21 17.14 -8.24
CA ARG A 35 7.39 16.15 -7.56
C ARG A 35 5.92 16.56 -7.54
N ILE A 36 5.05 15.66 -7.98
CA ILE A 36 3.61 15.70 -7.70
C ILE A 36 3.40 14.88 -6.43
N ALA A 37 3.01 15.57 -5.34
CA ALA A 37 2.73 14.90 -4.07
C ALA A 37 1.49 14.01 -4.19
N TYR A 38 1.42 13.00 -3.31
CA TYR A 38 0.20 12.19 -3.22
C TYR A 38 -0.95 13.02 -2.66
N GLU A 39 -2.07 12.97 -3.34
CA GLU A 39 -3.35 13.49 -2.86
C GLU A 39 -4.43 12.41 -2.99
N PRO A 40 -5.32 12.26 -1.99
CA PRO A 40 -6.39 11.25 -2.04
C PRO A 40 -7.29 11.35 -3.27
N VAL A 41 -7.49 12.56 -3.80
CA VAL A 41 -8.28 12.80 -5.01
C VAL A 41 -7.53 12.30 -6.26
N LEU A 42 -6.23 12.54 -6.33
CA LEU A 42 -5.38 12.11 -7.46
C LEU A 42 -5.12 10.61 -7.46
N LYS A 43 -5.03 9.99 -6.27
CA LYS A 43 -4.71 8.57 -6.04
C LYS A 43 -3.34 8.14 -6.59
N TYR A 44 -2.45 9.06 -6.89
CA TYR A 44 -1.08 8.80 -7.32
C TYR A 44 -0.12 9.88 -6.82
N SER A 45 1.16 9.59 -6.92
CA SER A 45 2.25 10.56 -6.81
C SER A 45 3.25 10.30 -7.92
N ALA A 46 3.94 11.36 -8.37
CA ALA A 46 4.94 11.28 -9.42
C ALA A 46 6.23 11.98 -9.01
N VAL A 47 7.36 11.44 -9.42
CA VAL A 47 8.67 12.04 -9.23
C VAL A 47 9.37 12.15 -10.58
N PHE A 48 9.73 13.37 -10.92
CA PHE A 48 10.55 13.70 -12.09
C PHE A 48 11.99 13.86 -11.62
N PHE A 49 12.90 13.17 -12.27
CA PHE A 49 14.31 13.18 -11.89
C PHE A 49 15.21 13.18 -13.12
N GLU A 50 16.38 13.79 -12.96
CA GLU A 50 17.41 13.86 -14.00
C GLU A 50 18.41 12.72 -13.83
N GLU A 51 18.67 12.01 -14.92
CA GLU A 51 19.69 10.99 -15.01
C GLU A 51 20.36 11.09 -16.40
N ASN A 52 21.69 11.27 -16.43
CA ASN A 52 22.47 11.40 -17.67
C ASN A 52 21.96 12.52 -18.61
N GLY A 53 21.57 13.66 -18.06
CA GLY A 53 21.08 14.83 -18.85
C GLY A 53 19.67 14.68 -19.41
N LYS A 54 18.94 13.63 -19.02
CA LYS A 54 17.54 13.37 -19.43
C LYS A 54 16.63 13.37 -18.22
N VAL A 55 15.42 13.89 -18.39
CA VAL A 55 14.41 13.88 -17.34
C VAL A 55 13.51 12.64 -17.52
N TYR A 56 13.31 11.91 -16.45
CA TYR A 56 12.46 10.73 -16.35
C TYR A 56 11.36 10.96 -15.33
N VAL A 57 10.26 10.22 -15.47
CA VAL A 57 9.21 10.19 -14.43
C VAL A 57 9.00 8.77 -13.93
N THR A 58 8.84 8.65 -12.61
CA THR A 58 8.34 7.44 -11.97
C THR A 58 7.06 7.80 -11.22
N VAL A 59 6.05 6.97 -11.39
CA VAL A 59 4.72 7.18 -10.83
C VAL A 59 4.34 5.98 -9.97
N LYS A 60 3.74 6.23 -8.80
CA LYS A 60 3.18 5.20 -7.93
C LYS A 60 1.82 5.61 -7.42
N GLY A 61 0.93 4.66 -7.21
CA GLY A 61 -0.42 4.94 -6.70
C GLY A 61 -1.36 3.76 -6.82
N ALA A 62 -2.66 4.05 -6.75
CA ALA A 62 -3.69 3.03 -6.95
C ALA A 62 -3.51 2.34 -8.32
N PRO A 63 -3.46 1.00 -8.37
CA PRO A 63 -3.16 0.29 -9.61
C PRO A 63 -4.02 0.71 -10.78
N GLU A 64 -5.31 0.92 -10.58
CA GLU A 64 -6.27 1.35 -11.60
C GLU A 64 -5.86 2.70 -12.21
N LYS A 65 -5.50 3.68 -11.35
CA LYS A 65 -5.07 5.01 -11.79
C LYS A 65 -3.73 4.97 -12.53
N ILE A 66 -2.79 4.15 -12.06
CA ILE A 66 -1.48 4.00 -12.72
C ILE A 66 -1.62 3.38 -14.11
N LEU A 67 -2.52 2.39 -14.27
CA LEU A 67 -2.77 1.75 -15.55
C LEU A 67 -3.35 2.70 -16.61
N ASP A 68 -4.00 3.79 -16.21
CA ASP A 68 -4.51 4.81 -17.13
C ASP A 68 -3.39 5.66 -17.76
N PHE A 69 -2.23 5.71 -17.14
CA PHE A 69 -1.03 6.37 -17.67
C PHE A 69 -0.17 5.46 -18.55
N CYS A 70 -0.42 4.13 -18.51
CA CYS A 70 0.44 3.14 -19.14
C CYS A 70 -0.05 2.70 -20.51
N GLU A 71 0.86 2.52 -21.44
CA GLU A 71 0.67 1.87 -22.72
C GLU A 71 1.37 0.51 -22.80
N TYR A 72 2.40 0.34 -21.98
CA TYR A 72 3.27 -0.84 -21.97
C TYR A 72 3.35 -1.43 -20.57
N MET A 73 3.83 -2.68 -20.50
CA MET A 73 4.20 -3.35 -19.24
C MET A 73 5.56 -4.04 -19.39
N ASN A 74 6.27 -4.16 -18.28
CA ASN A 74 7.52 -4.90 -18.21
C ASN A 74 7.27 -6.32 -17.71
N ILE A 75 7.68 -7.32 -18.50
CA ILE A 75 7.63 -8.72 -18.10
C ILE A 75 9.06 -9.28 -18.21
N ASN A 76 9.67 -9.56 -17.07
CA ASN A 76 11.03 -10.13 -16.99
C ASN A 76 12.07 -9.35 -17.81
N GLY A 77 11.99 -8.01 -17.77
CA GLY A 77 12.90 -7.13 -18.49
C GLY A 77 12.51 -6.81 -19.93
N LYS A 78 11.47 -7.45 -20.47
CA LYS A 78 10.94 -7.16 -21.80
C LYS A 78 9.74 -6.21 -21.71
N VAL A 79 9.69 -5.24 -22.60
CA VAL A 79 8.58 -4.30 -22.73
C VAL A 79 7.56 -4.89 -23.72
N GLU A 80 6.33 -5.05 -23.26
CA GLU A 80 5.20 -5.60 -24.02
C GLU A 80 4.02 -4.64 -23.97
N MET A 81 3.02 -4.84 -24.83
CA MET A 81 1.78 -4.09 -24.77
C MET A 81 1.05 -4.36 -23.44
N LEU A 82 0.41 -3.34 -22.91
CA LEU A 82 -0.25 -3.40 -21.62
C LEU A 82 -1.46 -4.35 -21.64
N ASP A 83 -1.44 -5.37 -20.77
CA ASP A 83 -2.60 -6.19 -20.44
C ASP A 83 -3.21 -5.76 -19.10
N LYS A 84 -4.10 -4.75 -19.16
CA LYS A 84 -4.78 -4.22 -17.96
C LYS A 84 -5.55 -5.31 -17.21
N SER A 85 -6.21 -6.21 -17.90
CA SER A 85 -7.04 -7.26 -17.30
C SER A 85 -6.21 -8.24 -16.46
N ARG A 86 -5.03 -8.59 -16.95
CA ARG A 86 -4.09 -9.44 -16.21
C ARG A 86 -3.63 -8.77 -14.92
N ILE A 87 -3.25 -7.50 -14.99
CA ILE A 87 -2.73 -6.75 -13.84
C ILE A 87 -3.85 -6.54 -12.80
N LEU A 88 -5.06 -6.19 -13.23
CA LEU A 88 -6.20 -6.01 -12.32
C LEU A 88 -6.56 -7.31 -11.59
N ARG A 89 -6.52 -8.46 -12.26
CA ARG A 89 -6.71 -9.76 -11.57
C ARG A 89 -5.62 -10.03 -10.53
N GLN A 90 -4.36 -9.71 -10.84
CA GLN A 90 -3.26 -9.85 -9.88
C GLN A 90 -3.43 -8.90 -8.69
N ASN A 91 -3.87 -7.66 -8.94
CA ASN A 91 -4.20 -6.70 -7.89
C ASN A 91 -5.31 -7.22 -6.97
N GLU A 92 -6.38 -7.74 -7.53
CA GLU A 92 -7.51 -8.32 -6.79
C GLU A 92 -7.06 -9.51 -5.91
N ASN A 93 -6.25 -10.41 -6.45
CA ASN A 93 -5.72 -11.54 -5.68
C ASN A 93 -4.90 -11.06 -4.47
N LEU A 94 -3.98 -10.11 -4.67
CA LEU A 94 -3.18 -9.54 -3.57
C LEU A 94 -4.08 -8.80 -2.55
N ALA A 95 -5.07 -8.05 -3.02
CA ALA A 95 -6.00 -7.35 -2.13
C ALA A 95 -6.84 -8.34 -1.29
N ASN A 96 -7.26 -9.46 -1.87
CA ASN A 96 -7.99 -10.53 -1.17
C ASN A 96 -7.12 -11.25 -0.12
N GLU A 97 -5.80 -11.24 -0.28
CA GLU A 97 -4.85 -11.73 0.73
C GLU A 97 -4.57 -10.69 1.83
N GLY A 98 -5.18 -9.50 1.75
CA GLY A 98 -5.06 -8.43 2.74
C GLY A 98 -3.92 -7.44 2.47
N TYR A 99 -3.29 -7.49 1.30
CA TYR A 99 -2.27 -6.52 0.94
C TYR A 99 -2.89 -5.18 0.51
N ARG A 100 -2.27 -4.09 0.95
CA ARG A 100 -2.45 -2.78 0.32
C ARG A 100 -1.55 -2.73 -0.92
N VAL A 101 -2.15 -2.72 -2.10
CA VAL A 101 -1.43 -2.84 -3.36
C VAL A 101 -1.18 -1.47 -3.97
N ILE A 102 0.06 -1.24 -4.40
CA ILE A 102 0.50 -0.03 -5.09
C ILE A 102 1.04 -0.43 -6.46
N GLY A 103 0.53 0.20 -7.51
CA GLY A 103 1.09 0.10 -8.86
C GLY A 103 2.27 1.05 -9.03
N VAL A 104 3.27 0.63 -9.78
CA VAL A 104 4.45 1.43 -10.11
C VAL A 104 4.67 1.43 -11.63
N ALA A 105 4.92 2.60 -12.20
CA ALA A 105 5.21 2.77 -13.62
C ALA A 105 6.33 3.79 -13.83
N ARG A 106 7.00 3.72 -14.96
CA ARG A 106 8.09 4.63 -15.36
C ARG A 106 8.01 4.95 -16.85
N LEU A 107 8.38 6.16 -17.21
CA LEU A 107 8.69 6.51 -18.59
C LEU A 107 10.19 6.25 -18.83
N LYS A 108 10.49 5.34 -19.78
CA LYS A 108 11.85 4.87 -20.02
C LYS A 108 12.51 5.50 -21.24
N GLU A 109 11.74 5.95 -22.22
CA GLU A 109 12.31 6.24 -23.56
C GLU A 109 11.93 7.61 -24.15
N LYS A 110 11.08 8.41 -23.50
CA LYS A 110 10.81 9.78 -23.94
C LYS A 110 11.54 10.77 -23.05
N GLU A 111 12.28 11.67 -23.68
CA GLU A 111 12.79 12.86 -23.00
C GLU A 111 11.60 13.72 -22.61
N ILE A 112 11.36 13.86 -21.32
CA ILE A 112 10.45 14.86 -20.81
C ILE A 112 11.21 16.19 -20.84
N LYS A 113 10.65 17.19 -21.47
CA LYS A 113 11.26 18.54 -21.49
C LYS A 113 11.45 19.02 -20.06
N ASN A 114 12.61 19.55 -19.75
CA ASN A 114 12.86 20.19 -18.46
C ASN A 114 12.00 21.46 -18.38
N MET A 115 10.89 21.39 -17.66
CA MET A 115 9.93 22.48 -17.46
C MET A 115 9.96 22.93 -16.00
N GLN A 116 9.51 24.15 -15.75
CA GLN A 116 9.39 24.66 -14.38
C GLN A 116 8.26 23.96 -13.61
N GLU A 117 7.26 23.42 -14.31
CA GLU A 117 6.10 22.73 -13.75
C GLU A 117 5.70 21.56 -14.63
N TYR A 118 5.36 20.43 -14.03
CA TYR A 118 4.85 19.23 -14.70
C TYR A 118 3.43 18.93 -14.23
N LYS A 119 2.59 18.46 -15.17
CA LYS A 119 1.17 18.15 -14.93
C LYS A 119 0.87 16.69 -15.25
N GLU A 120 -0.38 16.27 -14.99
CA GLU A 120 -0.86 14.92 -15.28
C GLU A 120 -0.73 14.57 -16.78
N GLU A 121 -0.90 15.55 -17.67
CA GLU A 121 -0.77 15.35 -19.12
C GLU A 121 0.65 14.93 -19.54
N ASP A 122 1.66 15.26 -18.73
CA ASP A 122 3.06 14.89 -18.99
C ASP A 122 3.39 13.45 -18.60
N ILE A 123 2.45 12.76 -17.91
CA ILE A 123 2.62 11.40 -17.41
C ILE A 123 1.82 10.39 -18.24
N LYS A 124 2.05 10.35 -19.57
CA LYS A 124 1.37 9.40 -20.48
C LYS A 124 2.39 8.51 -21.19
N GLY A 125 1.93 7.36 -21.66
CA GLY A 125 2.77 6.42 -22.40
C GLY A 125 3.78 5.70 -21.50
N LEU A 126 3.45 5.50 -20.23
CA LEU A 126 4.33 4.85 -19.28
C LEU A 126 4.42 3.33 -19.51
N THR A 127 5.51 2.76 -19.04
CA THR A 127 5.67 1.31 -18.89
C THR A 127 5.33 0.92 -17.45
N PHE A 128 4.33 0.10 -17.26
CA PHE A 128 4.00 -0.50 -15.96
C PHE A 128 5.11 -1.44 -15.53
N LEU A 129 5.66 -1.23 -14.33
CA LEU A 129 6.77 -2.02 -13.80
C LEU A 129 6.32 -3.19 -12.94
N GLY A 130 5.20 -3.03 -12.21
CA GLY A 130 4.67 -4.07 -11.35
C GLY A 130 3.77 -3.55 -10.24
N LEU A 131 3.27 -4.51 -9.46
CA LEU A 131 2.52 -4.30 -8.22
C LEU A 131 3.43 -4.52 -7.02
N VAL A 132 3.28 -3.68 -6.00
CA VAL A 132 3.95 -3.84 -4.70
C VAL A 132 2.88 -3.97 -3.64
N GLY A 133 2.84 -5.11 -2.98
CA GLY A 133 1.91 -5.38 -1.87
C GLY A 133 2.56 -5.03 -0.53
N PHE A 134 1.86 -4.22 0.25
CA PHE A 134 2.22 -3.88 1.63
C PHE A 134 1.25 -4.55 2.59
N ILE A 135 1.77 -5.17 3.62
CA ILE A 135 0.98 -5.75 4.69
C ILE A 135 1.58 -5.33 6.03
N ASP A 136 0.71 -4.95 6.95
CA ASP A 136 1.13 -4.70 8.33
C ASP A 136 1.17 -6.05 9.05
N PRO A 137 2.34 -6.50 9.51
CA PRO A 137 2.42 -7.82 10.15
C PRO A 137 1.68 -7.81 11.48
N ILE A 138 1.05 -8.94 11.80
CA ILE A 138 0.52 -9.18 13.14
C ILE A 138 1.68 -9.07 14.12
N ARG A 139 1.51 -8.30 15.20
CA ARG A 139 2.55 -8.13 16.22
C ARG A 139 2.88 -9.47 16.88
N GLU A 140 4.16 -9.64 17.21
CA GLU A 140 4.65 -10.79 17.94
C GLU A 140 3.86 -10.96 19.28
N GLY A 141 3.50 -12.18 19.62
CA GLY A 141 2.73 -12.51 20.81
C GLY A 141 1.21 -12.38 20.68
N VAL A 142 0.69 -11.71 19.61
CA VAL A 142 -0.77 -11.56 19.42
C VAL A 142 -1.45 -12.90 19.08
N PRO A 143 -0.92 -13.76 18.20
CA PRO A 143 -1.52 -15.06 17.93
C PRO A 143 -1.64 -15.92 19.19
N GLU A 144 -0.59 -15.95 20.01
CA GLU A 144 -0.53 -16.67 21.27
C GLU A 144 -1.53 -16.12 22.29
N ALA A 145 -1.62 -14.79 22.42
CA ALA A 145 -2.57 -14.13 23.32
C ALA A 145 -4.02 -14.43 22.94
N VAL A 146 -4.36 -14.37 21.64
CA VAL A 146 -5.70 -14.72 21.15
C VAL A 146 -6.01 -16.19 21.39
N ASP A 147 -5.05 -17.08 21.21
CA ASP A 147 -5.22 -18.52 21.51
C ASP A 147 -5.44 -18.78 23.01
N MET A 148 -4.71 -18.06 23.87
CA MET A 148 -4.92 -18.11 25.33
C MET A 148 -6.32 -17.63 25.72
N CYS A 149 -6.79 -16.51 25.16
CA CYS A 149 -8.16 -16.04 25.36
C CYS A 149 -9.19 -17.10 24.98
N ARG A 150 -9.03 -17.71 23.81
CA ARG A 150 -9.91 -18.75 23.31
C ARG A 150 -9.93 -19.98 24.24
N LYS A 151 -8.77 -20.45 24.72
CA LYS A 151 -8.65 -21.56 25.67
C LYS A 151 -9.29 -21.25 27.02
N ALA A 152 -9.28 -19.99 27.42
CA ALA A 152 -9.96 -19.51 28.64
C ALA A 152 -11.47 -19.26 28.46
N GLY A 153 -12.03 -19.55 27.27
CA GLY A 153 -13.45 -19.32 26.97
C GLY A 153 -13.81 -17.83 26.67
N ILE A 154 -12.80 -16.98 26.51
CA ILE A 154 -13.01 -15.55 26.20
C ILE A 154 -13.23 -15.39 24.71
N LYS A 155 -14.35 -14.76 24.34
CA LYS A 155 -14.68 -14.44 22.93
C LYS A 155 -13.88 -13.23 22.49
N THR A 156 -13.01 -13.41 21.49
CA THR A 156 -12.26 -12.31 20.88
C THR A 156 -13.04 -11.73 19.68
N ILE A 157 -13.18 -10.42 19.64
CA ILE A 157 -13.86 -9.67 18.56
C ILE A 157 -12.88 -8.67 17.98
N MET A 158 -12.79 -8.59 16.65
CA MET A 158 -12.00 -7.57 15.95
C MET A 158 -12.88 -6.41 15.54
N ILE A 159 -12.48 -5.18 15.92
CA ILE A 159 -13.14 -3.94 15.51
C ILE A 159 -12.08 -3.02 14.90
N THR A 160 -12.17 -2.77 13.59
CA THR A 160 -11.13 -2.02 12.85
C THR A 160 -11.73 -1.02 11.87
N GLY A 161 -11.00 0.07 11.61
CA GLY A 161 -11.28 1.00 10.51
C GLY A 161 -10.83 0.49 9.14
N ASP A 162 -10.08 -0.62 9.08
CA ASP A 162 -9.56 -1.21 7.86
C ASP A 162 -10.66 -1.70 6.91
N GLN A 163 -10.28 -1.91 5.66
CA GLN A 163 -11.17 -2.49 4.67
C GLN A 163 -11.52 -3.94 5.04
N LYS A 164 -12.71 -4.38 4.60
CA LYS A 164 -13.27 -5.69 4.91
C LYS A 164 -12.28 -6.82 4.59
N ASN A 165 -11.72 -6.86 3.39
CA ASN A 165 -10.80 -7.91 2.95
C ASN A 165 -9.55 -8.01 3.83
N THR A 166 -8.97 -6.87 4.22
CA THR A 166 -7.81 -6.81 5.12
C THR A 166 -8.17 -7.35 6.51
N ALA A 167 -9.30 -6.90 7.06
CA ALA A 167 -9.77 -7.34 8.37
C ALA A 167 -10.07 -8.86 8.40
N GLU A 168 -10.72 -9.38 7.35
CA GLU A 168 -11.01 -10.80 7.21
C GLU A 168 -9.74 -11.65 7.07
N ALA A 169 -8.74 -11.18 6.32
CA ALA A 169 -7.46 -11.86 6.17
C ALA A 169 -6.71 -11.97 7.51
N ILE A 170 -6.71 -10.89 8.32
CA ILE A 170 -6.12 -10.87 9.66
C ILE A 170 -6.92 -11.78 10.61
N GLY A 171 -8.24 -11.64 10.61
CA GLY A 171 -9.11 -12.46 11.47
C GLY A 171 -8.98 -13.95 11.20
N LYS A 172 -8.85 -14.35 9.93
CA LYS A 172 -8.58 -15.75 9.55
C LYS A 172 -7.25 -16.25 10.11
N LYS A 173 -6.19 -15.44 10.04
CA LYS A 173 -4.86 -15.80 10.61
C LYS A 173 -4.92 -15.94 12.14
N LEU A 174 -5.78 -15.19 12.81
CA LEU A 174 -5.95 -15.19 14.26
C LEU A 174 -7.09 -16.11 14.75
N ASN A 175 -7.81 -16.77 13.84
CA ASN A 175 -9.04 -17.54 14.15
C ASN A 175 -10.11 -16.68 14.87
N ILE A 176 -10.25 -15.41 14.50
CA ILE A 176 -11.29 -14.52 15.00
C ILE A 176 -12.44 -14.50 13.99
N ASN A 177 -13.61 -14.99 14.42
CA ASN A 177 -14.78 -15.12 13.55
C ASN A 177 -15.69 -13.88 13.53
N LYS A 178 -15.67 -13.08 14.61
CA LYS A 178 -16.50 -11.87 14.72
C LYS A 178 -15.66 -10.63 14.42
N ILE A 179 -15.91 -10.03 13.25
CA ILE A 179 -15.11 -8.93 12.72
C ILE A 179 -16.04 -7.79 12.30
N TYR A 180 -15.75 -6.60 12.79
CA TYR A 180 -16.35 -5.34 12.35
C TYR A 180 -15.28 -4.53 11.63
N SER A 181 -15.48 -4.27 10.34
CA SER A 181 -14.54 -3.53 9.48
C SER A 181 -15.14 -2.20 9.02
N ARG A 182 -14.31 -1.25 8.58
CA ARG A 182 -14.68 0.11 8.17
C ARG A 182 -15.41 0.90 9.25
N VAL A 183 -15.11 0.61 10.50
CA VAL A 183 -15.79 1.19 11.66
C VAL A 183 -15.15 2.52 12.02
N THR A 184 -15.98 3.55 12.14
CA THR A 184 -15.57 4.86 12.65
C THR A 184 -15.35 4.82 14.17
N PRO A 185 -14.66 5.81 14.78
CA PRO A 185 -14.51 5.87 16.23
C PRO A 185 -15.83 5.85 17.00
N MET A 186 -16.88 6.51 16.48
CA MET A 186 -18.20 6.53 17.10
C MET A 186 -18.87 5.16 17.05
N GLU A 187 -18.84 4.50 15.89
CA GLU A 187 -19.41 3.15 15.73
C GLU A 187 -18.67 2.12 16.60
N LYS A 188 -17.35 2.28 16.82
CA LYS A 188 -16.63 1.43 17.78
C LYS A 188 -17.22 1.51 19.18
N LEU A 189 -17.51 2.73 19.62
CA LEU A 189 -18.13 2.97 20.93
C LEU A 189 -19.51 2.33 21.01
N GLU A 190 -20.33 2.46 19.98
CA GLU A 190 -21.67 1.85 19.91
C GLU A 190 -21.60 0.32 19.98
N ILE A 191 -20.68 -0.30 19.24
CA ILE A 191 -20.49 -1.76 19.27
C ILE A 191 -20.13 -2.21 20.69
N VAL A 192 -19.20 -1.53 21.36
CA VAL A 192 -18.79 -1.86 22.72
C VAL A 192 -19.97 -1.68 23.71
N ASN A 193 -20.72 -0.60 23.59
CA ASN A 193 -21.88 -0.36 24.46
C ASN A 193 -22.97 -1.42 24.26
N ASN A 194 -23.24 -1.82 23.02
CA ASN A 194 -24.21 -2.88 22.72
C ASN A 194 -23.78 -4.24 23.30
N LEU A 195 -22.48 -4.57 23.26
CA LEU A 195 -21.96 -5.76 23.88
C LEU A 195 -22.12 -5.73 25.40
N LYS A 196 -21.84 -4.58 26.05
CA LYS A 196 -22.04 -4.42 27.50
C LYS A 196 -23.51 -4.50 27.90
N ALA A 197 -24.43 -3.98 27.05
CA ALA A 197 -25.88 -4.03 27.31
C ALA A 197 -26.45 -5.48 27.24
N SER A 198 -25.69 -6.43 26.69
CA SER A 198 -26.06 -7.85 26.58
C SER A 198 -25.58 -8.68 27.79
N ASP A 199 -25.30 -8.07 28.95
CA ASP A 199 -24.76 -8.72 30.16
C ASP A 199 -23.40 -9.43 29.93
N GLU A 200 -22.65 -9.06 28.91
CA GLU A 200 -21.29 -9.58 28.68
C GLU A 200 -20.24 -8.67 29.36
N PHE A 201 -19.27 -9.26 30.03
CA PHE A 201 -18.10 -8.52 30.52
C PHE A 201 -17.19 -8.22 29.34
N VAL A 202 -17.03 -6.94 29.01
CA VAL A 202 -16.24 -6.49 27.85
C VAL A 202 -14.97 -5.80 28.32
N ALA A 203 -13.82 -6.32 27.88
CA ALA A 203 -12.51 -5.66 27.97
C ALA A 203 -12.14 -5.10 26.59
N VAL A 204 -11.53 -3.89 26.57
CA VAL A 204 -11.12 -3.19 25.34
C VAL A 204 -9.66 -2.77 25.47
#